data_0df0df7087f59eff0659a0ec75eedbcb
#
_entry.id   0df0df7087f59eff0659a0ec75eedbcb
#
_cell.length_a   1.000
_cell.length_b   1.000
_cell.length_c   1.000
_cell.angle_alpha   90.00
_cell.angle_beta   90.00
_cell.angle_gamma   90.00
#
_symmetry.space_group_name_H-M   'P 1'
#
loop_
_entity.id
_entity.type
_entity.pdbx_description
1 polymer ?
#
loop_
_entity_poly.entity_id
_entity_poly.type
_entity_poly.pdbx_seq_one_letter_code
_entity_poly.pdbx_strand_id
1 'polypeptide(L)'
;KANYTENTIFYDVMNSGIDEFKNLEEEFAQFDNYMEMFEIVDIKESGFPDVLDYSGDGAVVISWTDITFKNKKSGNTKTVSQHIQHWFNDEGEIIREDYYFNPAQLPQ
;
A
#
# COMPACT_ATOMS: atom_id res chain seq x y z
N LYS A 1 -8.64 -4.02 -3.20
CA LYS A 1 -8.65 -5.22 -2.40
C LYS A 1 -9.42 -6.36 -3.06
N ALA A 2 -10.57 -6.08 -3.64
CA ALA A 2 -11.34 -7.09 -4.35
C ALA A 2 -10.59 -7.66 -5.56
N ASN A 3 -9.59 -6.95 -6.06
CA ASN A 3 -8.88 -7.34 -7.28
C ASN A 3 -7.55 -8.04 -7.00
N TYR A 4 -7.18 -8.21 -5.74
CA TYR A 4 -5.97 -8.98 -5.40
C TYR A 4 -6.21 -10.46 -5.62
N THR A 5 -5.16 -11.15 -6.05
CA THR A 5 -5.17 -12.61 -6.22
C THR A 5 -4.02 -13.20 -5.43
N GLU A 6 -4.02 -14.53 -5.31
CA GLU A 6 -2.92 -15.21 -4.64
C GLU A 6 -1.59 -15.06 -5.38
N ASN A 7 -1.64 -14.61 -6.63
CA ASN A 7 -0.44 -14.39 -7.43
C ASN A 7 0.07 -12.95 -7.42
N THR A 8 -0.64 -12.06 -6.73
CA THR A 8 -0.21 -10.66 -6.61
C THR A 8 1.09 -10.58 -5.83
N ILE A 9 2.04 -9.79 -6.32
CA ILE A 9 3.29 -9.54 -5.60
C ILE A 9 3.33 -8.10 -5.10
N PHE A 10 3.98 -7.90 -3.95
CA PHE A 10 4.03 -6.62 -3.27
C PHE A 10 5.48 -6.21 -3.03
N TYR A 11 5.80 -4.97 -3.35
CA TYR A 11 7.10 -4.38 -3.02
C TYR A 11 6.92 -3.27 -2.01
N ASP A 12 7.54 -3.46 -0.85
CA ASP A 12 7.63 -2.42 0.18
C ASP A 12 8.91 -1.64 -0.09
N VAL A 13 8.82 -0.66 -0.98
CA VAL A 13 10.00 -0.05 -1.60
C VAL A 13 10.90 0.64 -0.59
N MET A 14 10.33 1.28 0.42
CA MET A 14 11.12 2.03 1.41
C MET A 14 11.80 1.13 2.44
N ASN A 15 11.29 -0.08 2.65
CA ASN A 15 11.88 -1.02 3.59
C ASN A 15 12.79 -2.03 2.91
N SER A 16 12.33 -2.62 1.82
CA SER A 16 12.99 -3.77 1.20
C SER A 16 13.52 -3.47 -0.20
N GLY A 17 13.23 -2.29 -0.75
CA GLY A 17 13.60 -1.97 -2.10
C GLY A 17 12.77 -2.74 -3.13
N ILE A 18 13.29 -2.83 -4.35
CA ILE A 18 12.59 -3.51 -5.44
C ILE A 18 13.18 -4.88 -5.75
N ASP A 19 14.14 -5.34 -4.94
CA ASP A 19 14.79 -6.63 -5.15
C ASP A 19 14.11 -7.78 -4.43
N GLU A 20 13.26 -7.46 -3.46
CA GLU A 20 12.52 -8.45 -2.69
C GLU A 20 11.04 -8.13 -2.72
N PHE A 21 10.23 -9.16 -2.94
CA PHE A 21 8.78 -8.98 -2.91
C PHE A 21 8.15 -9.89 -1.88
N LYS A 22 6.92 -9.54 -1.48
CA LYS A 22 6.10 -10.36 -0.59
C LYS A 22 4.91 -10.90 -1.39
N ASN A 23 4.44 -12.08 -1.05
CA ASN A 23 3.20 -12.59 -1.60
C ASN A 23 2.01 -12.04 -0.80
N LEU A 24 0.80 -12.39 -1.22
CA LEU A 24 -0.42 -11.87 -0.60
C LEU A 24 -0.50 -12.24 0.88
N GLU A 25 -0.15 -13.46 1.23
CA GLU A 25 -0.19 -13.94 2.61
C GLU A 25 0.78 -13.16 3.50
N GLU A 26 1.99 -12.94 3.00
CA GLU A 26 3.01 -12.19 3.73
C GLU A 26 2.61 -10.74 3.92
N GLU A 27 2.01 -10.14 2.90
CA GLU A 27 1.56 -8.76 2.98
C GLU A 27 0.43 -8.60 4.00
N PHE A 28 -0.53 -9.50 4.01
CA PHE A 28 -1.63 -9.45 4.97
C PHE A 28 -1.13 -9.70 6.40
N ALA A 29 -0.16 -10.58 6.58
CA ALA A 29 0.44 -10.81 7.90
C ALA A 29 1.13 -9.56 8.42
N GLN A 30 1.85 -8.83 7.56
CA GLN A 30 2.48 -7.58 7.95
C GLN A 30 1.45 -6.53 8.32
N PHE A 31 0.37 -6.42 7.55
CA PHE A 31 -0.71 -5.49 7.85
C PHE A 31 -1.33 -5.80 9.22
N ASP A 32 -1.59 -7.07 9.51
CA ASP A 32 -2.14 -7.48 10.80
C ASP A 32 -1.22 -7.11 11.95
N ASN A 33 0.10 -7.26 11.76
CA ASN A 33 1.07 -6.86 12.77
C ASN A 33 1.02 -5.36 13.05
N TYR A 34 0.89 -4.53 12.01
CA TYR A 34 0.72 -3.10 12.20
C TYR A 34 -0.57 -2.77 12.93
N MET A 35 -1.65 -3.48 12.62
CA MET A 35 -2.95 -3.23 13.25
C MET A 35 -3.01 -3.66 14.71
N GLU A 36 -2.05 -4.45 15.18
CA GLU A 36 -1.92 -4.73 16.61
C GLU A 36 -1.40 -3.52 17.37
N MET A 37 -0.59 -2.68 16.74
CA MET A 37 0.04 -1.52 17.37
C MET A 37 -0.64 -0.20 17.05
N PHE A 38 -1.28 -0.12 15.90
CA PHE A 38 -1.82 1.14 15.39
C PHE A 38 -3.26 0.97 14.96
N GLU A 39 -4.01 2.06 15.09
CA GLU A 39 -5.37 2.15 14.58
C GLU A 39 -5.38 3.17 13.45
N ILE A 40 -6.07 2.85 12.37
CA ILE A 40 -6.27 3.81 11.27
C ILE A 40 -7.51 4.64 11.64
N VAL A 41 -7.31 5.95 11.85
CA VAL A 41 -8.42 6.84 12.24
C VAL A 41 -8.93 7.69 11.10
N ASP A 42 -8.16 7.83 10.01
CA ASP A 42 -8.60 8.57 8.84
C ASP A 42 -7.77 8.18 7.62
N ILE A 43 -8.40 8.17 6.45
CA ILE A 43 -7.74 7.94 5.17
C ILE A 43 -8.30 8.94 4.18
N LYS A 44 -7.41 9.70 3.53
CA LYS A 44 -7.79 10.67 2.51
C LYS A 44 -6.91 10.50 1.29
N GLU A 45 -7.51 10.60 0.11
CA GLU A 45 -6.74 10.68 -1.11
C GLU A 45 -6.23 12.11 -1.26
N SER A 46 -4.93 12.26 -1.54
CA SER A 46 -4.34 13.57 -1.73
C SER A 46 -4.19 13.87 -3.22
N GLY A 47 -5.32 14.00 -3.89
CA GLY A 47 -5.37 14.26 -5.32
C GLY A 47 -6.12 13.15 -6.03
N PHE A 48 -6.11 13.21 -7.36
CA PHE A 48 -6.79 12.21 -8.17
C PHE A 48 -5.82 11.13 -8.58
N PRO A 49 -6.24 9.85 -8.59
CA PRO A 49 -5.40 8.78 -9.12
C PRO A 49 -5.13 8.99 -10.61
N ASP A 50 -3.91 8.69 -11.03
CA ASP A 50 -3.55 8.70 -12.44
C ASP A 50 -3.53 7.27 -12.97
N VAL A 51 -4.00 7.11 -14.20
CA VAL A 51 -4.00 5.81 -14.86
C VAL A 51 -3.10 5.88 -16.08
N LEU A 52 -2.11 4.98 -16.12
CA LEU A 52 -1.22 4.83 -17.28
C LEU A 52 -1.59 3.52 -17.95
N ASP A 53 -2.07 3.60 -19.19
CA ASP A 53 -2.49 2.44 -19.96
C ASP A 53 -1.40 2.08 -20.96
N TYR A 54 -0.70 0.99 -20.70
CA TYR A 54 0.32 0.48 -21.61
C TYR A 54 -0.36 -0.47 -22.59
N SER A 55 -0.47 -0.05 -23.81
CA SER A 55 -1.14 -0.79 -24.88
C SER A 55 -0.68 -2.26 -24.90
N GLY A 56 -1.63 -3.16 -24.64
CA GLY A 56 -1.38 -4.60 -24.67
C GLY A 56 -0.85 -5.20 -23.38
N ASP A 57 -0.43 -4.37 -22.42
CA ASP A 57 0.21 -4.87 -21.19
C ASP A 57 -0.59 -4.55 -19.91
N GLY A 58 -1.82 -4.07 -20.07
CA GLY A 58 -2.63 -3.69 -18.93
C GLY A 58 -2.42 -2.24 -18.51
N ALA A 59 -2.81 -1.91 -17.30
CA ALA A 59 -2.81 -0.54 -16.81
C ALA A 59 -2.06 -0.43 -15.49
N VAL A 60 -1.47 0.73 -15.23
CA VAL A 60 -0.88 1.07 -13.93
C VAL A 60 -1.69 2.22 -13.36
N VAL A 61 -2.20 2.04 -12.13
CA VAL A 61 -2.91 3.09 -11.41
C VAL A 61 -1.97 3.63 -10.34
N ILE A 62 -1.75 4.94 -10.36
CA ILE A 62 -0.88 5.62 -9.41
C ILE A 62 -1.77 6.46 -8.49
N SER A 63 -1.61 6.28 -7.19
CA SER A 63 -2.41 7.02 -6.21
C SER A 63 -1.56 7.54 -5.07
N TRP A 64 -2.08 8.58 -4.41
CA TRP A 64 -1.47 9.18 -3.23
C TRP A 64 -2.52 9.21 -2.14
N THR A 65 -2.14 8.79 -0.93
CA THR A 65 -3.07 8.66 0.18
C THR A 65 -2.42 9.19 1.45
N ASP A 66 -3.18 9.95 2.23
CA ASP A 66 -2.76 10.38 3.54
C ASP A 66 -3.51 9.55 4.58
N ILE A 67 -2.77 8.82 5.39
CA ILE A 67 -3.35 7.93 6.40
C ILE A 67 -2.98 8.44 7.77
N THR A 68 -3.98 8.67 8.61
CA THR A 68 -3.76 9.06 10.00
C THR A 68 -3.81 7.83 10.88
N PHE A 69 -2.71 7.57 11.54
CA PHE A 69 -2.58 6.44 12.48
C PHE A 69 -2.62 6.94 13.91
N LYS A 70 -3.13 6.09 14.79
CA LYS A 70 -3.09 6.30 16.23
C LYS A 70 -2.33 5.14 16.85
N ASN A 71 -1.34 5.45 17.68
CA ASN A 71 -0.66 4.42 18.47
C ASN A 71 -1.59 3.99 19.60
N LYS A 72 -1.94 2.72 19.62
CA LYS A 72 -2.91 2.19 20.60
C LYS A 72 -2.43 2.32 22.03
N LYS A 73 -1.12 2.29 22.25
CA LYS A 73 -0.54 2.34 23.57
C LYS A 73 -0.39 3.76 24.10
N SER A 74 0.16 4.65 23.28
CA SER A 74 0.42 6.04 23.69
C SER A 74 -0.76 6.98 23.42
N GLY A 75 -1.63 6.64 22.48
CA GLY A 75 -2.72 7.51 22.05
C GLY A 75 -2.30 8.59 21.06
N ASN A 76 -1.03 8.65 20.71
CA ASN A 76 -0.52 9.67 19.80
C ASN A 76 -0.97 9.40 18.37
N THR A 77 -1.23 10.44 17.61
CA THR A 77 -1.64 10.33 16.21
C THR A 77 -0.63 11.02 15.31
N LYS A 78 -0.55 10.54 14.07
CA LYS A 78 0.29 11.15 13.04
C LYS A 78 -0.24 10.78 11.67
N THR A 79 -0.18 11.73 10.75
CA THR A 79 -0.58 11.49 9.37
C THR A 79 0.65 11.18 8.53
N VAL A 80 0.57 10.07 7.80
CA VAL A 80 1.65 9.59 6.94
C VAL A 80 1.16 9.58 5.51
N SER A 81 1.94 10.16 4.61
CA SER A 81 1.62 10.13 3.18
C SER A 81 2.16 8.86 2.57
N GLN A 82 1.36 8.23 1.74
CA GLN A 82 1.71 6.99 1.07
C GLN A 82 1.45 7.13 -0.43
N HIS A 83 2.39 6.64 -1.21
CA HIS A 83 2.27 6.58 -2.66
C HIS A 83 2.18 5.11 -3.05
N ILE A 84 1.21 4.76 -3.89
CA ILE A 84 0.98 3.38 -4.30
C ILE A 84 0.86 3.30 -5.81
N GLN A 85 1.48 2.28 -6.38
CA GLN A 85 1.35 1.94 -7.80
C GLN A 85 0.76 0.54 -7.88
N HIS A 86 -0.35 0.40 -8.61
CA HIS A 86 -0.98 -0.90 -8.84
C HIS A 86 -0.92 -1.24 -10.31
N TRP A 87 -0.38 -2.40 -10.63
CA TRP A 87 -0.37 -2.94 -11.99
C TRP A 87 -1.50 -3.93 -12.15
N PHE A 88 -2.30 -3.73 -13.20
CA PHE A 88 -3.45 -4.58 -13.52
C PHE A 88 -3.18 -5.35 -14.80
N ASN A 89 -3.68 -6.59 -14.87
CA ASN A 89 -3.73 -7.34 -16.12
C ASN A 89 -5.00 -6.99 -16.90
N ASP A 90 -5.19 -7.64 -18.06
CA ASP A 90 -6.34 -7.36 -18.92
C ASP A 90 -7.67 -7.79 -18.29
N GLU A 91 -7.62 -8.62 -17.27
CA GLU A 91 -8.81 -9.11 -16.56
C GLU A 91 -9.17 -8.25 -15.35
N GLY A 92 -8.46 -7.16 -15.13
CA GLY A 92 -8.70 -6.28 -14.00
C GLY A 92 -8.14 -6.76 -12.68
N GLU A 93 -7.30 -7.78 -12.70
CA GLU A 93 -6.66 -8.30 -11.50
C GLU A 93 -5.36 -7.55 -11.22
N ILE A 94 -5.08 -7.31 -9.94
CA ILE A 94 -3.83 -6.67 -9.54
C ILE A 94 -2.72 -7.72 -9.53
N ILE A 95 -1.71 -7.53 -10.37
CA ILE A 95 -0.59 -8.45 -10.48
C ILE A 95 0.60 -8.00 -9.67
N ARG A 96 0.69 -6.70 -9.37
CA ARG A 96 1.80 -6.15 -8.61
C ARG A 96 1.36 -4.86 -7.92
N GLU A 97 1.83 -4.65 -6.71
CA GLU A 97 1.67 -3.40 -5.97
C GLU A 97 3.03 -2.97 -5.45
N ASP A 98 3.44 -1.73 -5.76
CA ASP A 98 4.59 -1.10 -5.14
C ASP A 98 4.04 0.00 -4.24
N TYR A 99 4.44 0.00 -2.97
CA TYR A 99 4.01 1.08 -2.09
C TYR A 99 5.23 1.73 -1.43
N TYR A 100 5.12 3.05 -1.30
CA TYR A 100 6.14 3.90 -0.71
C TYR A 100 5.56 4.44 0.58
N PHE A 101 5.93 3.82 1.66
CA PHE A 101 5.42 4.13 2.98
C PHE A 101 6.60 4.13 3.95
N ASN A 102 6.79 5.23 4.65
CA ASN A 102 7.90 5.33 5.60
C ASN A 102 7.43 4.99 7.01
N PRO A 103 7.72 3.78 7.51
CA PRO A 103 7.27 3.36 8.84
C PRO A 103 7.90 4.18 9.97
N ALA A 104 9.01 4.89 9.72
CA ALA A 104 9.59 5.78 10.72
C ALA A 104 8.69 6.96 11.05
N GLN A 105 7.69 7.24 10.22
CA GLN A 105 6.73 8.34 10.46
C GLN A 105 5.51 7.89 11.26
N LEU A 106 5.42 6.63 11.62
CA LEU A 106 4.31 6.15 12.45
C LEU A 106 4.38 6.80 13.84
N PRO A 107 3.22 7.04 14.50
CA PRO A 107 3.20 7.69 15.82
C PRO A 107 3.80 6.78 16.89
N GLN A 108 4.57 7.39 17.76
CA GLN A 108 5.19 6.69 18.87
C GLN A 108 4.42 6.89 20.18
#